data_07743258a7e3bd042540f7286458d81d
#
_entry.id   07743258a7e3bd042540f7286458d81d
#
_cell.length_a   1.000
_cell.length_b   1.000
_cell.length_c   1.000
_cell.angle_alpha   90.00
_cell.angle_beta   90.00
_cell.angle_gamma   90.00
#
_symmetry.space_group_name_H-M   'P 1'
#
loop_
_entity.id
_entity.type
_entity.pdbx_description
1 polymer ?
#
loop_
_entity_poly.entity_id
_entity_poly.type
_entity_poly.pdbx_seq_one_letter_code
_entity_poly.pdbx_strand_id
1 'polypeptide(L)'
;MGLLELIQAFASDDSARSLKLLLARQMEDVETMMAGFEEGDEQGGSVIVAERNKVAIAALERVLGEGKKRTAIFYGAGHMQDFEKRLRDRGFAKEGGEWVTAWNIEKRER
;
A
#
# COMPACT_ATOMS: atom_id res chain seq x y z
N MET A 1 -16.93 6.19 3.74
CA MET A 1 -17.95 5.86 2.70
C MET A 1 -19.33 5.96 3.32
N GLY A 2 -20.19 6.82 2.77
CA GLY A 2 -21.56 6.92 3.20
C GLY A 2 -22.45 5.85 2.56
N LEU A 3 -23.50 5.43 3.28
CA LEU A 3 -24.49 4.48 2.77
C LEU A 3 -25.15 4.99 1.48
N LEU A 4 -25.43 6.28 1.41
CA LEU A 4 -26.04 6.90 0.23
C LEU A 4 -25.14 6.81 -1.01
N GLU A 5 -23.85 7.05 -0.87
CA GLU A 5 -22.88 6.92 -1.96
C GLU A 5 -22.80 5.49 -2.48
N LEU A 6 -22.84 4.53 -1.57
CA LEU A 6 -22.85 3.11 -1.92
C LEU A 6 -24.13 2.74 -2.70
N ILE A 7 -25.29 3.17 -2.23
CA ILE A 7 -26.59 2.95 -2.90
C ILE A 7 -26.58 3.59 -4.30
N GLN A 8 -26.09 4.83 -4.42
CA GLN A 8 -25.99 5.52 -5.70
C GLN A 8 -25.07 4.79 -6.69
N ALA A 9 -23.95 4.25 -6.20
CA ALA A 9 -23.03 3.47 -7.03
C ALA A 9 -23.69 2.20 -7.58
N PHE A 10 -24.44 1.47 -6.76
CA PHE A 10 -25.20 0.29 -7.19
C PHE A 10 -26.33 0.60 -8.16
N ALA A 11 -26.97 1.76 -8.00
CA ALA A 11 -28.10 2.18 -8.83
C ALA A 11 -27.66 2.83 -10.15
N SER A 12 -26.38 3.05 -10.39
CA SER A 12 -25.88 3.66 -11.61
C SER A 12 -25.94 2.70 -12.80
N ASP A 13 -25.98 3.25 -14.03
CA ASP A 13 -26.00 2.48 -15.29
C ASP A 13 -24.74 1.60 -15.46
N ASP A 14 -23.63 2.03 -14.89
CA ASP A 14 -22.38 1.26 -14.83
C ASP A 14 -21.95 1.12 -13.36
N SER A 15 -22.60 0.22 -12.65
CA SER A 15 -22.35 -0.01 -11.23
C SER A 15 -20.92 -0.49 -10.95
N ALA A 16 -20.35 -1.30 -11.82
CA ALA A 16 -18.98 -1.78 -11.66
C ALA A 16 -17.97 -0.62 -11.70
N ARG A 17 -18.12 0.29 -12.64
CA ARG A 17 -17.27 1.49 -12.74
C ARG A 17 -17.46 2.40 -11.53
N SER A 18 -18.69 2.65 -11.14
CA SER A 18 -19.01 3.51 -9.99
C SER A 18 -18.44 2.97 -8.68
N LEU A 19 -18.57 1.67 -8.46
CA LEU A 19 -18.00 0.99 -7.28
C LEU A 19 -16.46 1.03 -7.27
N LYS A 20 -15.84 0.78 -8.41
CA LYS A 20 -14.37 0.87 -8.54
C LYS A 20 -13.86 2.29 -8.26
N LEU A 21 -14.55 3.30 -8.79
CA LEU A 21 -14.19 4.70 -8.55
C LEU A 21 -14.36 5.08 -7.08
N LEU A 22 -15.44 4.63 -6.45
CA LEU A 22 -15.70 4.87 -5.04
C LEU A 22 -14.61 4.22 -4.17
N LEU A 23 -14.24 2.97 -4.47
CA LEU A 23 -13.19 2.26 -3.76
C LEU A 23 -11.82 2.92 -3.95
N ALA A 24 -11.49 3.37 -5.16
CA ALA A 24 -10.25 4.09 -5.43
C ALA A 24 -10.15 5.38 -4.59
N ARG A 25 -11.23 6.13 -4.45
CA ARG A 25 -11.28 7.31 -3.59
C ARG A 25 -11.06 6.97 -2.12
N GLN A 26 -11.66 5.87 -1.66
CA GLN A 26 -11.45 5.39 -0.28
C GLN A 26 -10.01 4.98 -0.02
N MET A 27 -9.35 4.36 -0.98
CA MET A 27 -7.92 4.01 -0.88
C MET A 27 -7.03 5.25 -0.80
N GLU A 28 -7.34 6.30 -1.55
CA GLU A 28 -6.64 7.59 -1.49
C GLU A 28 -6.79 8.22 -0.10
N ASP A 29 -8.00 8.20 0.46
CA ASP A 29 -8.26 8.70 1.82
C ASP A 29 -7.45 7.92 2.86
N VAL A 30 -7.38 6.61 2.75
CA VAL A 30 -6.58 5.76 3.65
C VAL A 30 -5.09 6.08 3.52
N GLU A 31 -4.58 6.27 2.31
CA GLU A 31 -3.18 6.66 2.09
C GLU A 31 -2.86 8.01 2.73
N THR A 32 -3.75 8.98 2.57
CA THR A 32 -3.61 10.30 3.20
C THR A 32 -3.63 10.21 4.72
N MET A 33 -4.52 9.40 5.28
CA MET A 33 -4.55 9.14 6.72
C MET A 33 -3.26 8.49 7.20
N MET A 34 -2.77 7.49 6.48
CA MET A 34 -1.53 6.79 6.84
C MET A 34 -0.32 7.74 6.82
N ALA A 35 -0.22 8.59 5.80
CA ALA A 35 0.84 9.60 5.71
C ALA A 35 0.77 10.59 6.87
N GLY A 36 -0.43 11.00 7.29
CA GLY A 36 -0.62 11.86 8.46
C GLY A 36 -0.16 11.23 9.78
N PHE A 37 -0.28 9.93 9.91
CA PHE A 37 0.20 9.20 11.09
C PHE A 37 1.74 9.11 11.14
N GLU A 38 2.41 9.09 9.99
CA GLU A 38 3.88 9.06 9.93
C GLU A 38 4.52 10.39 10.35
N GLU A 39 3.87 11.51 10.05
CA GLU A 39 4.40 12.85 10.35
C GLU A 39 4.13 13.32 11.78
N GLY A 40 3.13 12.80 12.46
CA GLY A 40 2.61 13.42 13.66
C GLY A 40 2.69 12.66 14.97
N ASP A 41 2.91 11.37 14.99
CA ASP A 41 2.81 10.63 16.25
C ASP A 41 3.63 9.33 16.25
N GLU A 42 4.61 9.27 17.14
CA GLU A 42 5.38 8.06 17.41
C GLU A 42 4.53 6.93 18.02
N GLN A 43 3.27 7.17 18.31
CA GLN A 43 2.40 6.24 19.03
C GLN A 43 1.14 5.78 18.27
N GLY A 44 0.96 6.19 17.01
CA GLY A 44 -0.22 5.84 16.20
C GLY A 44 -0.04 4.60 15.32
N GLY A 45 -0.75 4.56 14.22
CA GLY A 45 -0.71 3.48 13.24
C GLY A 45 0.67 3.15 12.70
N SER A 46 1.62 4.09 12.75
CA SER A 46 3.02 3.91 12.37
C SER A 46 3.75 2.87 13.23
N VAL A 47 3.37 2.69 14.49
CA VAL A 47 3.98 1.70 15.40
C VAL A 47 3.70 0.26 14.89
N ILE A 48 2.49 -0.02 14.46
CA ILE A 48 2.10 -1.34 13.92
C ILE A 48 2.88 -1.61 12.63
N VAL A 49 2.94 -0.64 11.73
CA VAL A 49 3.70 -0.73 10.48
C VAL A 49 5.18 -0.94 10.77
N ALA A 50 5.76 -0.13 11.64
CA ALA A 50 7.17 -0.21 12.00
C ALA A 50 7.53 -1.57 12.62
N GLU A 51 6.74 -2.07 13.57
CA GLU A 51 6.99 -3.37 14.21
C GLU A 51 6.90 -4.53 13.22
N ARG A 52 5.92 -4.53 12.34
CA ARG A 52 5.79 -5.55 11.29
C ARG A 52 6.93 -5.47 10.28
N ASN A 53 7.37 -4.27 9.94
CA ASN A 53 8.51 -4.08 9.04
C ASN A 53 9.82 -4.55 9.65
N LYS A 54 10.04 -4.35 10.95
CA LYS A 54 11.20 -4.91 11.66
C LYS A 54 11.27 -6.43 11.55
N VAL A 55 10.15 -7.11 11.70
CA VAL A 55 10.06 -8.57 11.55
C VAL A 55 10.42 -9.00 10.12
N ALA A 56 9.89 -8.30 9.13
CA ALA A 56 10.19 -8.59 7.72
C ALA A 56 11.65 -8.32 7.36
N ILE A 57 12.25 -7.25 7.86
CA ILE A 57 13.67 -6.95 7.66
C ILE A 57 14.55 -8.00 8.34
N ALA A 58 14.22 -8.44 9.54
CA ALA A 58 14.94 -9.52 10.21
C ALA A 58 14.89 -10.83 9.41
N ALA A 59 13.74 -11.14 8.82
CA ALA A 59 13.58 -12.29 7.94
C ALA A 59 14.44 -12.13 6.65
N LEU A 60 14.48 -10.94 6.08
CA LEU A 60 15.35 -10.63 4.94
C LEU A 60 16.83 -10.84 5.26
N GLU A 61 17.29 -10.31 6.39
CA GLU A 61 18.68 -10.45 6.83
C GLU A 61 19.05 -11.92 7.04
N ARG A 62 18.14 -12.71 7.62
CA ARG A 62 18.33 -14.16 7.77
C ARG A 62 18.49 -14.87 6.43
N VAL A 63 17.61 -14.58 5.48
CA VAL A 63 17.62 -15.19 4.14
C VAL A 63 18.88 -14.80 3.37
N LEU A 64 19.32 -13.56 3.47
CA LEU A 64 20.57 -13.10 2.87
C LEU A 64 21.78 -13.76 3.52
N GLY A 65 21.74 -13.97 4.85
CA GLY A 65 22.78 -14.69 5.58
C GLY A 65 22.90 -16.16 5.19
N GLU A 66 21.82 -16.75 4.67
CA GLU A 66 21.80 -18.11 4.11
C GLU A 66 22.40 -18.19 2.68
N GLY A 67 22.85 -17.09 2.13
CA GLY A 67 23.48 -17.00 0.81
C GLY A 67 22.51 -16.73 -0.33
N LYS A 68 21.27 -16.43 -0.07
CA LYS A 68 20.30 -16.05 -1.10
C LYS A 68 20.63 -14.67 -1.64
N LYS A 69 20.71 -14.53 -2.94
CA LYS A 69 21.06 -13.26 -3.62
C LYS A 69 19.85 -12.51 -4.15
N ARG A 70 18.75 -13.20 -4.38
CA ARG A 70 17.50 -12.65 -4.88
C ARG A 70 16.38 -13.01 -3.93
N THR A 71 15.70 -12.01 -3.43
CA THR A 71 14.56 -12.18 -2.52
C THR A 71 13.44 -11.26 -2.95
N ALA A 72 12.22 -11.65 -2.64
CA ALA A 72 11.05 -10.82 -2.86
C ALA A 72 10.31 -10.63 -1.53
N ILE A 73 9.83 -9.43 -1.30
CA ILE A 73 8.98 -9.11 -0.16
C ILE A 73 7.64 -8.66 -0.71
N PHE A 74 6.59 -9.37 -0.33
CA PHE A 74 5.23 -9.00 -0.67
C PHE A 74 4.53 -8.40 0.56
N TYR A 75 4.26 -7.10 0.48
CA TYR A 75 3.66 -6.33 1.56
C TYR A 75 2.72 -5.27 1.01
N GLY A 76 1.79 -4.79 1.84
CA GLY A 76 0.89 -3.70 1.47
C GLY A 76 1.62 -2.38 1.22
N ALA A 77 1.05 -1.54 0.36
CA ALA A 77 1.66 -0.27 -0.04
C ALA A 77 1.97 0.66 1.15
N GLY A 78 1.14 0.66 2.20
CA GLY A 78 1.36 1.45 3.40
C GLY A 78 2.63 1.11 4.20
N HIS A 79 3.25 -0.04 3.92
CA HIS A 79 4.52 -0.45 4.52
C HIS A 79 5.75 0.07 3.76
N MET A 80 5.60 0.49 2.49
CA MET A 80 6.71 0.67 1.57
C MET A 80 7.61 1.85 1.92
N GLN A 81 7.08 2.95 2.39
CA GLN A 81 7.86 4.13 2.75
C GLN A 81 8.85 3.83 3.89
N ASP A 82 8.39 3.21 4.96
CA ASP A 82 9.23 2.79 6.08
C ASP A 82 10.22 1.69 5.65
N PHE A 83 9.80 0.76 4.80
CA PHE A 83 10.68 -0.25 4.22
C PHE A 83 11.84 0.35 3.45
N GLU A 84 11.57 1.31 2.59
CA GLU A 84 12.59 1.98 1.79
C GLU A 84 13.63 2.62 2.69
N LYS A 85 13.21 3.31 3.73
CA LYS A 85 14.11 3.91 4.72
C LYS A 85 14.99 2.86 5.40
N ARG A 86 14.40 1.76 5.87
CA ARG A 86 15.14 0.69 6.56
C ARG A 86 16.12 -0.02 5.65
N LEU A 87 15.76 -0.22 4.39
CA LEU A 87 16.64 -0.82 3.39
C LEU A 87 17.81 0.10 3.05
N ARG A 88 17.56 1.40 2.90
CA ARG A 88 18.64 2.39 2.68
C ARG A 88 19.61 2.45 3.84
N ASP A 89 19.11 2.39 5.08
CA ASP A 89 19.94 2.36 6.28
C ASP A 89 20.87 1.12 6.33
N ARG A 90 20.51 0.08 5.60
CA ARG A 90 21.29 -1.17 5.48
C ARG A 90 22.17 -1.24 4.21
N GLY A 91 22.29 -0.15 3.49
CA GLY A 91 23.15 -0.06 2.32
C GLY A 91 22.50 -0.47 0.99
N PHE A 92 21.20 -0.73 0.96
CA PHE A 92 20.49 -0.98 -0.28
C PHE A 92 20.22 0.33 -1.03
N ALA A 93 20.32 0.29 -2.34
CA ALA A 93 19.98 1.41 -3.21
C ALA A 93 18.75 1.07 -4.03
N LYS A 94 17.86 2.04 -4.18
CA LYS A 94 16.69 1.88 -5.03
C LYS A 94 17.10 2.03 -6.50
N GLU A 95 16.85 1.01 -7.30
CA GLU A 95 17.16 1.01 -8.74
C GLU A 95 15.97 1.48 -9.58
N GLY A 96 14.76 1.29 -9.10
CA GLY A 96 13.56 1.68 -9.82
C GLY A 96 12.28 1.15 -9.21
N GLY A 97 11.20 1.44 -9.86
CA GLY A 97 9.88 0.97 -9.50
C GLY A 97 8.98 0.92 -10.72
N GLU A 98 7.98 0.08 -10.67
CA GLU A 98 6.99 -0.09 -11.71
C GLU A 98 5.60 -0.13 -11.11
N TRP A 99 4.68 0.61 -11.72
CA TRP A 99 3.27 0.53 -11.40
C TRP A 99 2.62 -0.54 -12.28
N VAL A 100 2.00 -1.50 -11.63
CA VAL A 100 1.26 -2.56 -12.31
C VAL A 100 -0.23 -2.32 -12.14
N THR A 101 -0.95 -2.32 -13.25
CA THR A 101 -2.40 -2.13 -13.25
C THR A 101 -3.08 -3.34 -12.60
N ALA A 102 -3.71 -3.12 -11.44
CA ALA A 102 -4.53 -4.14 -10.79
C ALA A 102 -5.95 -4.20 -11.38
N TRP A 103 -6.51 -3.05 -11.72
CA TRP A 103 -7.80 -2.92 -12.38
C TRP A 103 -7.86 -1.60 -13.16
N ASN A 104 -8.85 -1.45 -14.02
CA ASN A 104 -9.18 -0.17 -14.62
C ASN A 104 -10.60 0.28 -14.21
N ILE A 105 -10.85 1.57 -14.28
CA ILE A 105 -12.16 2.20 -14.02
C ILE A 105 -12.73 2.86 -15.27
N GLU A 106 -12.35 2.37 -16.43
CA GLU A 106 -12.87 2.84 -17.69
C GLU A 106 -14.37 2.53 -17.83
N LYS A 107 -15.04 3.35 -18.62
CA LYS A 107 -16.45 3.16 -18.93
C LYS A 107 -16.63 1.86 -19.70
N ARG A 108 -17.64 1.08 -19.31
CA ARG A 108 -17.96 -0.16 -20.00
C ARG A 108 -18.39 0.14 -21.44
N GLU A 109 -17.71 -0.45 -22.39
CA GLU A 109 -18.17 -0.44 -23.78
C GLU A 109 -19.44 -1.29 -23.92
N ARG A 110 -20.46 -0.72 -24.54
CA ARG A 110 -21.72 -1.43 -24.85
C ARG A 110 -21.63 -2.13 -26.19
#